data_9612f18d53e63cb02525fbc19bdad9c2
#
_entry.id   9612f18d53e63cb02525fbc19bdad9c2
#
_cell.length_a   1.000
_cell.length_b   1.000
_cell.length_c   1.000
_cell.angle_alpha   90.00
_cell.angle_beta   90.00
_cell.angle_gamma   90.00
#
_symmetry.space_group_name_H-M   'P 1'
#
loop_
_entity.id
_entity.type
_entity.pdbx_description
1 polymer ?
#
loop_
_entity_poly.entity_id
_entity_poly.type
_entity_poly.pdbx_seq_one_letter_code
_entity_poly.pdbx_strand_id
1 'polypeptide(L)'
;MYEFGGQRYNSTLVSKVENAHIQSSNVDRRVLTGRWQNPGDCTPYGRLQTNGVVAVTRPTSRFVQDYNVLTFNSLTLGYDFDAAWVKKAHIGLLRVELSGNDLFRAATVRAERGLDYPYSRSFAASVKMSF
;
A
#
# COMPACT_ATOMS: atom_id res chain seq x y z
N MET A 1 -13.13 -5.69 -2.92
CA MET A 1 -12.52 -6.11 -4.22
C MET A 1 -11.44 -7.12 -3.93
N TYR A 2 -11.37 -8.19 -4.69
CA TYR A 2 -10.26 -9.15 -4.62
C TYR A 2 -9.78 -9.47 -6.03
N GLU A 3 -8.47 -9.69 -6.17
CA GLU A 3 -7.81 -10.12 -7.40
C GLU A 3 -6.94 -11.32 -7.08
N PHE A 4 -7.01 -12.35 -7.91
CA PHE A 4 -6.31 -13.61 -7.71
C PHE A 4 -5.61 -14.08 -8.98
N GLY A 5 -4.44 -14.70 -8.84
CA GLY A 5 -3.70 -15.33 -9.94
C GLY A 5 -3.00 -14.34 -10.89
N GLY A 6 -2.87 -13.07 -10.50
CA GLY A 6 -2.11 -12.09 -11.27
C GLY A 6 -0.61 -12.17 -11.01
N GLN A 7 0.18 -11.58 -11.90
CA GLN A 7 1.61 -11.33 -11.69
C GLN A 7 1.89 -9.84 -11.73
N ARG A 8 2.77 -9.38 -10.87
CA ARG A 8 3.15 -7.97 -10.80
C ARG A 8 4.65 -7.80 -10.75
N TYR A 9 5.16 -6.91 -11.58
CA TYR A 9 6.53 -6.43 -11.47
C TYR A 9 6.67 -5.45 -10.31
N ASN A 10 7.56 -5.76 -9.36
CA ASN A 10 7.74 -4.94 -8.16
C ASN A 10 8.79 -3.84 -8.39
N SER A 11 8.40 -2.81 -9.12
CA SER A 11 9.27 -1.66 -9.43
C SER A 11 9.79 -0.94 -8.18
N THR A 12 8.99 -0.90 -7.12
CA THR A 12 9.39 -0.26 -5.86
C THR A 12 10.53 -1.03 -5.19
N LEU A 13 10.47 -2.36 -5.21
CA LEU A 13 11.57 -3.19 -4.70
C LEU A 13 12.84 -2.97 -5.52
N VAL A 14 12.72 -2.96 -6.85
CA VAL A 14 13.85 -2.72 -7.76
C VAL A 14 14.52 -1.38 -7.45
N SER A 15 13.76 -0.31 -7.34
CA SER A 15 14.30 1.02 -7.05
C SER A 15 15.02 1.11 -5.71
N LYS A 16 14.64 0.27 -4.73
CA LYS A 16 15.27 0.23 -3.41
C LYS A 16 16.51 -0.66 -3.33
N VAL A 17 16.52 -1.78 -4.05
CA VAL A 17 17.59 -2.79 -3.93
C VAL A 17 18.64 -2.71 -5.03
N GLU A 18 18.26 -2.15 -6.18
CA GLU A 18 19.17 -1.98 -7.33
C GLU A 18 19.32 -0.50 -7.70
N ASN A 19 19.48 0.34 -6.68
CA ASN A 19 19.66 1.79 -6.87
C ASN A 19 21.06 2.08 -7.43
N ALA A 20 21.08 2.82 -8.52
CA ALA A 20 22.31 3.32 -9.14
C ALA A 20 23.14 4.25 -8.24
N HIS A 21 22.50 4.89 -7.27
CA HIS A 21 23.11 5.89 -6.39
C HIS A 21 23.50 5.34 -5.01
N ILE A 22 23.84 4.07 -4.95
CA ILE A 22 24.21 3.37 -3.70
C ILE A 22 25.32 4.04 -2.92
N GLN A 23 26.22 4.77 -3.60
CA GLN A 23 27.33 5.46 -2.97
C GLN A 23 26.95 6.81 -2.32
N SER A 24 25.84 7.40 -2.75
CA SER A 24 25.43 8.74 -2.32
C SER A 24 24.10 8.78 -1.59
N SER A 25 23.38 7.65 -1.50
CA SER A 25 22.08 7.57 -0.85
C SER A 25 21.99 6.40 0.13
N ASN A 26 21.09 6.52 1.10
CA ASN A 26 20.80 5.43 2.02
C ASN A 26 20.23 4.23 1.26
N VAL A 27 20.76 3.06 1.55
CA VAL A 27 20.39 1.80 0.91
C VAL A 27 19.45 1.00 1.81
N ASP A 28 18.55 0.27 1.21
CA ASP A 28 17.65 -0.63 1.93
C ASP A 28 18.44 -1.75 2.63
N ARG A 29 18.06 -2.09 3.87
CA ARG A 29 18.71 -3.13 4.66
C ARG A 29 18.76 -4.49 3.95
N ARG A 30 17.80 -4.80 3.10
CA ARG A 30 17.77 -6.03 2.30
C ARG A 30 18.98 -6.18 1.37
N VAL A 31 19.52 -5.06 0.89
CA VAL A 31 20.73 -5.05 0.06
C VAL A 31 21.94 -5.49 0.87
N LEU A 32 22.00 -5.14 2.15
CA LEU A 32 23.10 -5.52 3.01
C LEU A 32 23.16 -7.03 3.28
N THR A 33 22.00 -7.65 3.52
CA THR A 33 21.89 -9.05 3.95
C THR A 33 21.65 -10.03 2.80
N GLY A 34 21.02 -9.59 1.73
CA GLY A 34 20.57 -10.45 0.62
C GLY A 34 21.37 -10.29 -0.67
N ARG A 35 22.50 -9.60 -0.67
CA ARG A 35 23.33 -9.42 -1.86
C ARG A 35 24.36 -10.51 -2.04
N TRP A 36 24.77 -10.74 -3.26
CA TRP A 36 25.90 -11.59 -3.59
C TRP A 36 27.21 -11.01 -3.04
N GLN A 37 28.02 -11.81 -2.36
CA GLN A 37 29.29 -11.41 -1.76
C GLN A 37 30.44 -12.30 -2.24
N ASN A 38 30.23 -13.61 -2.27
CA ASN A 38 31.26 -14.59 -2.58
C ASN A 38 30.86 -15.50 -3.74
N PRO A 39 31.82 -16.03 -4.50
CA PRO A 39 31.57 -17.07 -5.49
C PRO A 39 30.83 -18.26 -4.86
N GLY A 40 29.70 -18.64 -5.46
CA GLY A 40 28.82 -19.71 -4.96
C GLY A 40 27.59 -19.24 -4.20
N ASP A 41 27.49 -17.96 -3.85
CA ASP A 41 26.30 -17.41 -3.21
C ASP A 41 25.09 -17.43 -4.16
N CYS A 42 24.00 -18.04 -3.72
CA CYS A 42 22.68 -17.95 -4.37
C CYS A 42 21.84 -16.88 -3.68
N THR A 43 21.89 -15.66 -4.18
CA THR A 43 21.20 -14.51 -3.56
C THR A 43 20.28 -13.79 -4.55
N PRO A 44 19.18 -13.20 -4.07
CA PRO A 44 18.23 -12.50 -4.93
C PRO A 44 18.79 -11.18 -5.52
N TYR A 45 19.83 -10.60 -4.91
CA TYR A 45 20.36 -9.30 -5.33
C TYR A 45 21.81 -9.42 -5.81
N GLY A 46 22.14 -8.63 -6.82
CA GLY A 46 23.47 -8.61 -7.43
C GLY A 46 24.56 -8.01 -6.53
N ARG A 47 25.79 -8.12 -6.97
CA ARG A 47 26.97 -7.55 -6.30
C ARG A 47 26.90 -6.02 -6.30
N LEU A 48 27.27 -5.39 -5.19
CA LEU A 48 27.54 -3.97 -5.15
C LEU A 48 28.90 -3.67 -5.85
N GLN A 49 28.87 -2.76 -6.80
CA GLN A 49 30.08 -2.33 -7.50
C GLN A 49 30.60 -1.04 -6.88
N THR A 50 31.87 -1.03 -6.48
CA THR A 50 32.53 0.12 -5.83
C THR A 50 33.09 1.12 -6.83
N ASN A 51 33.26 0.74 -8.09
CA ASN A 51 34.01 1.54 -9.08
C ASN A 51 33.16 2.48 -9.94
N GLY A 52 32.06 2.96 -9.43
CA GLY A 52 31.23 3.96 -10.14
C GLY A 52 30.54 3.48 -11.42
N VAL A 53 30.72 2.22 -11.82
CA VAL A 53 29.96 1.63 -12.91
C VAL A 53 28.59 1.26 -12.36
N VAL A 54 27.65 2.11 -12.65
CA VAL A 54 26.23 1.87 -12.37
C VAL A 54 25.77 0.75 -13.28
N ALA A 55 25.56 -0.43 -12.74
CA ALA A 55 24.81 -1.46 -13.43
C ALA A 55 23.36 -0.96 -13.56
N VAL A 56 23.02 -0.44 -14.72
CA VAL A 56 21.62 -0.08 -15.01
C VAL A 56 20.79 -1.35 -14.93
N THR A 57 19.95 -1.43 -13.94
CA THR A 57 19.03 -2.55 -13.78
C THR A 57 18.03 -2.55 -14.91
N ARG A 58 18.18 -3.51 -15.79
CA ARG A 58 17.15 -3.78 -16.80
C ARG A 58 15.99 -4.53 -16.14
N PRO A 59 14.76 -4.33 -16.58
CA PRO A 59 13.61 -5.13 -16.12
C PRO A 59 13.93 -6.62 -16.31
N THR A 60 13.88 -7.37 -15.23
CA THR A 60 14.13 -8.82 -15.22
C THR A 60 12.99 -9.56 -14.56
N SER A 61 12.76 -10.79 -14.95
CA SER A 61 11.73 -11.67 -14.36
C SER A 61 11.92 -11.94 -12.87
N ARG A 62 13.11 -11.70 -12.31
CA ARG A 62 13.40 -11.86 -10.87
C ARG A 62 12.49 -11.05 -9.95
N PHE A 63 11.97 -9.92 -10.45
CA PHE A 63 11.11 -9.02 -9.70
C PHE A 63 9.63 -9.16 -10.05
N VAL A 64 9.30 -10.14 -10.85
CA VAL A 64 7.91 -10.54 -11.09
C VAL A 64 7.47 -11.44 -9.94
N GLN A 65 6.43 -11.06 -9.26
CA GLN A 65 5.89 -11.75 -8.08
C GLN A 65 4.42 -12.06 -8.29
N ASP A 66 3.97 -13.19 -7.77
CA ASP A 66 2.55 -13.53 -7.77
C ASP A 66 1.78 -12.52 -6.94
N TYR A 67 0.74 -11.95 -7.55
CA TYR A 67 -0.03 -10.86 -6.98
C TYR A 67 -1.46 -11.30 -6.71
N ASN A 68 -1.73 -11.52 -5.43
CA ASN A 68 -3.09 -11.72 -4.92
C ASN A 68 -3.38 -10.58 -3.95
N VAL A 69 -4.53 -9.94 -4.08
CA VAL A 69 -4.91 -8.82 -3.23
C VAL A 69 -6.36 -8.89 -2.81
N LEU A 70 -6.58 -8.65 -1.54
CA LEU A 70 -7.89 -8.39 -0.95
C LEU A 70 -7.91 -6.97 -0.41
N THR A 71 -8.82 -6.16 -0.93
CA THR A 71 -8.97 -4.77 -0.52
C THR A 71 -10.38 -4.51 -0.04
N PHE A 72 -10.51 -3.89 1.12
CA PHE A 72 -11.75 -3.37 1.66
C PHE A 72 -11.71 -1.84 1.62
N ASN A 73 -12.24 -1.29 0.52
CA ASN A 73 -12.04 0.12 0.19
C ASN A 73 -12.92 1.03 1.02
N SER A 74 -14.22 0.71 1.14
CA SER A 74 -15.14 1.60 1.86
C SER A 74 -16.23 0.83 2.58
N LEU A 75 -16.63 1.37 3.71
CA LEU A 75 -17.80 0.96 4.48
C LEU A 75 -18.58 2.20 4.87
N THR A 76 -19.86 2.21 4.59
CA THR A 76 -20.78 3.26 5.03
C THR A 76 -21.91 2.62 5.82
N LEU A 77 -22.14 3.11 7.03
CA LEU A 77 -23.22 2.73 7.91
C LEU A 77 -24.10 3.94 8.15
N GLY A 78 -25.35 3.87 7.75
CA GLY A 78 -26.34 4.93 7.97
C GLY A 78 -27.47 4.45 8.85
N TYR A 79 -27.94 5.30 9.76
CA TYR A 79 -29.10 5.02 10.60
C TYR A 79 -30.07 6.21 10.58
N ASP A 80 -31.31 5.91 10.27
CA ASP A 80 -32.41 6.88 10.27
C ASP A 80 -33.16 6.77 11.60
N PHE A 81 -33.20 7.85 12.32
CA PHE A 81 -33.91 7.93 13.61
C PHE A 81 -35.37 8.28 13.38
N ASP A 82 -36.25 7.31 13.59
CA ASP A 82 -37.73 7.50 13.59
C ASP A 82 -38.29 7.40 15.02
N ALA A 83 -37.66 8.07 15.96
CA ALA A 83 -38.06 8.03 17.35
C ALA A 83 -39.06 9.16 17.69
N ALA A 84 -39.96 8.92 18.65
CA ALA A 84 -40.95 9.90 19.07
C ALA A 84 -40.34 11.24 19.53
N TRP A 85 -39.13 11.25 20.06
CA TRP A 85 -38.45 12.46 20.48
C TRP A 85 -38.00 13.33 19.29
N VAL A 86 -37.66 12.71 18.14
CA VAL A 86 -37.30 13.42 16.89
C VAL A 86 -38.54 14.19 16.40
N LYS A 87 -39.70 13.53 16.39
CA LYS A 87 -40.98 14.14 15.99
C LYS A 87 -41.41 15.24 16.95
N LYS A 88 -41.15 15.09 18.26
CA LYS A 88 -41.41 16.15 19.25
C LYS A 88 -40.54 17.39 19.04
N ALA A 89 -39.33 17.20 18.51
CA ALA A 89 -38.42 18.31 18.20
C ALA A 89 -38.73 18.99 16.85
N HIS A 90 -39.83 18.62 16.18
CA HIS A 90 -40.21 19.10 14.84
C HIS A 90 -39.16 18.80 13.77
N ILE A 91 -38.36 17.76 13.97
CA ILE A 91 -37.39 17.28 12.98
C ILE A 91 -38.09 16.24 12.11
N GLY A 92 -38.17 16.52 10.80
CA GLY A 92 -38.81 15.60 9.85
C GLY A 92 -37.95 14.37 9.54
N LEU A 93 -36.63 14.53 9.49
CA LEU A 93 -35.66 13.47 9.27
C LEU A 93 -34.40 13.74 10.08
N LEU A 94 -33.91 12.74 10.81
CA LEU A 94 -32.59 12.73 11.43
C LEU A 94 -31.84 11.48 11.00
N ARG A 95 -30.80 11.64 10.19
CA ARG A 95 -29.93 10.56 9.73
C ARG A 95 -28.52 10.78 10.20
N VAL A 96 -27.93 9.75 10.80
CA VAL A 96 -26.52 9.70 11.15
C VAL A 96 -25.85 8.68 10.23
N GLU A 97 -24.75 9.08 9.63
CA GLU A 97 -23.98 8.24 8.70
C GLU A 97 -22.52 8.26 9.10
N LEU A 98 -21.92 7.07 9.20
CA LEU A 98 -20.51 6.83 9.45
C LEU A 98 -19.90 6.19 8.23
N SER A 99 -18.86 6.76 7.69
CA SER A 99 -18.13 6.23 6.55
C SER A 99 -16.66 6.06 6.86
N GLY A 100 -16.09 4.97 6.39
CA GLY A 100 -14.65 4.70 6.47
C GLY A 100 -14.12 4.29 5.10
N ASN A 101 -12.98 4.83 4.72
CA ASN A 101 -12.32 4.50 3.46
C ASN A 101 -10.94 3.90 3.70
N ASP A 102 -10.49 3.06 2.77
CA ASP A 102 -9.20 2.37 2.79
C ASP A 102 -8.97 1.56 4.09
N LEU A 103 -10.00 0.84 4.53
CA LEU A 103 -10.03 0.20 5.84
C LEU A 103 -9.03 -0.93 5.97
N PHE A 104 -8.89 -1.74 4.91
CA PHE A 104 -8.05 -2.92 4.95
C PHE A 104 -7.52 -3.30 3.57
N ARG A 105 -6.25 -3.68 3.53
CA ARG A 105 -5.62 -4.28 2.36
C ARG A 105 -4.66 -5.39 2.77
N ALA A 106 -4.88 -6.59 2.27
CA ALA A 106 -3.96 -7.71 2.32
C ALA A 106 -3.50 -8.04 0.90
N ALA A 107 -2.20 -8.14 0.69
CA ALA A 107 -1.64 -8.49 -0.60
C ALA A 107 -0.39 -9.36 -0.41
N THR A 108 -0.16 -10.30 -1.34
CA THR A 108 1.05 -11.12 -1.35
C THR A 108 2.30 -10.28 -1.62
N VAL A 109 2.17 -9.26 -2.47
CA VAL A 109 3.24 -8.30 -2.70
C VAL A 109 2.94 -7.05 -1.89
N ARG A 110 3.83 -6.73 -0.93
CA ARG A 110 3.73 -5.49 -0.16
C ARG A 110 3.98 -4.31 -1.08
N ALA A 111 2.94 -3.52 -1.35
CA ALA A 111 3.10 -2.24 -2.01
C ALA A 111 3.74 -1.26 -1.02
N GLU A 112 5.02 -1.02 -1.17
CA GLU A 112 5.72 0.00 -0.40
C GLU A 112 5.43 1.34 -1.05
N ARG A 113 4.51 2.09 -0.47
CA ARG A 113 4.30 3.49 -0.82
C ARG A 113 5.47 4.28 -0.23
N GLY A 114 6.04 5.22 -0.98
CA GLY A 114 7.07 6.12 -0.46
C GLY A 114 6.52 7.02 0.67
N LEU A 115 7.39 7.87 1.20
CA LEU A 115 7.01 8.86 2.22
C LEU A 115 6.00 9.89 1.69
N ASP A 116 5.98 10.11 0.38
CA ASP A 116 5.11 11.09 -0.28
C ASP A 116 3.62 10.67 -0.32
N TYR A 117 3.36 9.36 -0.31
CA TYR A 117 2.01 8.80 -0.36
C TYR A 117 1.82 7.69 0.68
N PRO A 118 1.84 8.03 1.97
CA PRO A 118 1.62 7.04 3.01
C PRO A 118 0.19 6.47 2.89
N TYR A 119 0.03 5.22 3.28
CA TYR A 119 -1.29 4.61 3.40
C TYR A 119 -2.03 5.28 4.56
N SER A 120 -3.12 5.95 4.27
CA SER A 120 -3.96 6.58 5.28
C SER A 120 -5.38 6.01 5.22
N ARG A 121 -5.93 5.74 6.39
CA ARG A 121 -7.35 5.42 6.57
C ARG A 121 -8.07 6.70 6.88
N SER A 122 -9.25 6.89 6.31
CA SER A 122 -10.09 8.03 6.61
C SER A 122 -11.42 7.57 7.18
N PHE A 123 -11.89 8.29 8.18
CA PHE A 123 -13.21 8.10 8.78
C PHE A 123 -13.94 9.44 8.77
N ALA A 124 -15.20 9.40 8.40
CA ALA A 124 -16.06 10.58 8.43
C ALA A 124 -17.39 10.23 9.09
N ALA A 125 -17.91 11.17 9.85
CA ALA A 125 -19.26 11.10 10.40
C ALA A 125 -20.05 12.28 9.86
N SER A 126 -21.27 12.02 9.42
CA SER A 126 -22.20 13.04 8.96
C SER A 126 -23.53 12.92 9.67
N VAL A 127 -24.17 14.06 9.94
CA VAL A 127 -25.51 14.15 10.48
C VAL A 127 -26.34 15.00 9.53
N LYS A 128 -27.43 14.42 9.02
CA LYS A 128 -28.39 15.12 8.17
C LYS A 128 -29.67 15.32 8.96
N MET A 129 -30.14 16.55 9.00
CA MET A 129 -31.40 16.93 9.61
C MET A 129 -32.26 17.67 8.60
N SER A 130 -33.54 17.37 8.59
CA SER A 130 -34.59 18.13 7.85
C SER A 130 -35.67 18.55 8.83
N PHE A 131 -36.13 19.78 8.70
CA PHE A 131 -37.18 20.36 9.50
C PHE A 131 -38.48 20.48 8.71
#